data_a537bea9afdf37745789197a816a969c
#
_entry.id   a537bea9afdf37745789197a816a969c
#
_cell.length_a   1.000
_cell.length_b   1.000
_cell.length_c   1.000
_cell.angle_alpha   90.00
_cell.angle_beta   90.00
_cell.angle_gamma   90.00
#
_symmetry.space_group_name_H-M   'P 1'
#
loop_
_entity.id
_entity.type
_entity.pdbx_description
1 polymer ?
#
loop_
_entity_poly.entity_id
_entity_poly.type
_entity_poly.pdbx_seq_one_letter_code
_entity_poly.pdbx_strand_id
1 'polypeptide(L)'
;MPNIIEITDLNMPELAVYTRLTEAQLRNKLEPEKGIFIAESPKVIGTALDAGCVPLSFLMERPHIEGSAAAVLARCPDTPVYTAPRETLQTLTGYALTRGVLCAMRRPKQHTVEELCQTARRVAVLEGIVDSTNIGAIFRSAAALGMDAVLLSPSCCDPLCRRAVRVSMGTVFQVPWARLGEKNTEWPAAGMDRLHKLGFKTAAMALDDRAVSVEDPALQAEDKLAIVLGTEGDGLAANTIARCDYTVMIPMQHGVDSLNVAAASAVAFWQLRAH
;
A
#
# COMPACT_ATOMS: atom_id res chain seq x y z
N MET A 1 -16.81 5.69 28.07
CA MET A 1 -17.32 6.66 27.08
C MET A 1 -16.11 7.17 26.31
N PRO A 2 -16.18 7.45 25.02
CA PRO A 2 -15.04 8.00 24.28
C PRO A 2 -14.58 9.33 24.90
N ASN A 3 -13.26 9.56 24.89
CA ASN A 3 -12.65 10.80 25.37
C ASN A 3 -12.83 11.90 24.31
N ILE A 4 -13.93 12.66 24.39
CA ILE A 4 -14.32 13.66 23.40
C ILE A 4 -13.74 15.02 23.78
N ILE A 5 -13.00 15.64 22.85
CA ILE A 5 -12.33 16.94 23.01
C ILE A 5 -12.85 17.89 21.92
N GLU A 6 -13.57 18.93 22.31
CA GLU A 6 -13.97 20.00 21.40
C GLU A 6 -12.75 20.85 21.01
N ILE A 7 -12.57 21.07 19.71
CA ILE A 7 -11.46 21.91 19.19
C ILE A 7 -11.84 23.38 19.40
N THR A 8 -11.14 24.04 20.28
CA THR A 8 -11.28 25.49 20.56
C THR A 8 -10.12 26.31 19.99
N ASP A 9 -8.97 25.68 19.73
CA ASP A 9 -7.79 26.28 19.11
C ASP A 9 -7.28 25.37 17.98
N LEU A 10 -7.22 25.89 16.76
CA LEU A 10 -6.70 25.17 15.58
C LEU A 10 -5.18 24.93 15.64
N ASN A 11 -4.49 25.58 16.57
CA ASN A 11 -3.05 25.46 16.75
C ASN A 11 -2.63 24.41 17.79
N MET A 12 -3.58 23.66 18.35
CA MET A 12 -3.27 22.57 19.29
C MET A 12 -2.20 21.64 18.72
N PRO A 13 -1.12 21.36 19.46
CA PRO A 13 -0.02 20.50 18.99
C PRO A 13 -0.50 19.10 18.55
N GLU A 14 -1.50 18.56 19.22
CA GLU A 14 -2.09 17.24 18.98
C GLU A 14 -2.75 17.14 17.59
N LEU A 15 -3.18 18.26 17.03
CA LEU A 15 -3.78 18.33 15.69
C LEU A 15 -2.75 18.38 14.56
N ALA A 16 -1.46 18.57 14.87
CA ALA A 16 -0.40 18.71 13.87
C ALA A 16 -0.31 17.50 12.92
N VAL A 17 -0.62 16.29 13.40
CA VAL A 17 -0.64 15.06 12.61
C VAL A 17 -1.65 15.10 11.45
N TYR A 18 -2.71 15.91 11.57
CA TYR A 18 -3.75 16.05 10.53
C TYR A 18 -3.52 17.22 9.59
N THR A 19 -2.63 18.17 9.91
CA THR A 19 -2.58 19.48 9.28
C THR A 19 -1.20 19.92 8.82
N ARG A 20 -0.19 19.77 9.66
CA ARG A 20 1.12 20.39 9.50
C ARG A 20 2.22 19.41 9.10
N LEU A 21 2.06 18.13 9.45
CA LEU A 21 3.09 17.14 9.18
C LEU A 21 2.94 16.61 7.74
N THR A 22 4.04 16.65 7.01
CA THR A 22 4.15 16.01 5.69
C THR A 22 4.16 14.49 5.83
N GLU A 23 3.88 13.77 4.74
CA GLU A 23 3.97 12.30 4.71
C GLU A 23 5.35 11.80 5.16
N ALA A 24 6.43 12.53 4.82
CA ALA A 24 7.78 12.18 5.25
C ALA A 24 7.98 12.34 6.77
N GLN A 25 7.42 13.41 7.36
CA GLN A 25 7.46 13.63 8.80
C GLN A 25 6.59 12.61 9.56
N LEU A 26 5.40 12.31 9.05
CA LEU A 26 4.53 11.27 9.60
C LEU A 26 5.22 9.89 9.57
N ARG A 27 5.89 9.56 8.46
CA ARG A 27 6.62 8.30 8.32
C ARG A 27 7.75 8.16 9.35
N ASN A 28 8.42 9.26 9.69
CA ASN A 28 9.53 9.32 10.66
C ASN A 28 10.58 8.22 10.48
N LYS A 29 11.33 8.27 9.37
CA LYS A 29 12.35 7.25 9.05
C LYS A 29 13.46 7.13 10.08
N LEU A 30 13.74 8.18 10.85
CA LEU A 30 14.80 8.21 11.86
C LEU A 30 14.39 7.47 13.13
N GLU A 31 13.08 7.51 13.47
CA GLU A 31 12.49 6.82 14.63
C GLU A 31 11.24 6.07 14.16
N PRO A 32 11.38 4.95 13.43
CA PRO A 32 10.26 4.27 12.77
C PRO A 32 9.15 3.82 13.72
N GLU A 33 9.50 3.53 14.98
CA GLU A 33 8.55 3.16 16.03
C GLU A 33 7.62 4.32 16.45
N LYS A 34 8.02 5.56 16.15
CA LYS A 34 7.21 6.77 16.33
C LYS A 34 6.43 7.15 15.07
N GLY A 35 6.66 6.46 13.97
CA GLY A 35 5.98 6.73 12.70
C GLY A 35 4.46 6.61 12.80
N ILE A 36 3.76 7.45 12.05
CA ILE A 36 2.30 7.58 12.03
C ILE A 36 1.80 7.45 10.59
N PHE A 37 0.58 7.01 10.43
CA PHE A 37 -0.19 7.13 9.19
C PHE A 37 -1.61 7.60 9.50
N ILE A 38 -2.30 8.13 8.48
CA ILE A 38 -3.69 8.58 8.61
C ILE A 38 -4.60 7.61 7.87
N ALA A 39 -5.52 6.99 8.61
CA ALA A 39 -6.62 6.21 8.05
C ALA A 39 -7.87 7.10 7.89
N GLU A 40 -8.61 6.93 6.79
CA GLU A 40 -9.80 7.71 6.47
C GLU A 40 -10.99 6.78 6.25
N SER A 41 -12.07 7.00 6.93
CA SER A 41 -13.35 6.28 7.00
C SER A 41 -13.39 5.17 8.06
N PRO A 42 -14.58 4.95 8.67
CA PRO A 42 -14.74 3.89 9.67
C PRO A 42 -14.36 2.49 9.16
N LYS A 43 -14.65 2.19 7.87
CA LYS A 43 -14.30 0.91 7.26
C LYS A 43 -12.78 0.69 7.20
N VAL A 44 -12.03 1.67 6.71
CA VAL A 44 -10.55 1.59 6.60
C VAL A 44 -9.92 1.51 7.99
N ILE A 45 -10.42 2.32 8.94
CA ILE A 45 -9.98 2.30 10.33
C ILE A 45 -10.24 0.93 10.97
N GLY A 46 -11.43 0.36 10.75
CA GLY A 46 -11.77 -0.99 11.21
C GLY A 46 -10.79 -2.04 10.68
N THR A 47 -10.50 -2.03 9.39
CA THR A 47 -9.51 -2.95 8.77
C THR A 47 -8.11 -2.78 9.38
N ALA A 48 -7.68 -1.54 9.65
CA ALA A 48 -6.40 -1.28 10.30
C ALA A 48 -6.38 -1.80 11.75
N LEU A 49 -7.46 -1.63 12.50
CA LEU A 49 -7.61 -2.19 13.84
C LEU A 49 -7.60 -3.72 13.84
N ASP A 50 -8.23 -4.35 12.84
CA ASP A 50 -8.22 -5.82 12.67
C ASP A 50 -6.80 -6.34 12.41
N ALA A 51 -5.98 -5.54 11.72
CA ALA A 51 -4.55 -5.82 11.50
C ALA A 51 -3.65 -5.45 12.70
N GLY A 52 -4.22 -5.07 13.85
CA GLY A 52 -3.47 -4.74 15.06
C GLY A 52 -2.83 -3.34 15.09
N CYS A 53 -3.20 -2.44 14.17
CA CYS A 53 -2.72 -1.06 14.21
C CYS A 53 -3.28 -0.30 15.43
N VAL A 54 -2.43 0.49 16.08
CA VAL A 54 -2.79 1.21 17.31
C VAL A 54 -3.26 2.62 16.99
N PRO A 55 -4.51 2.98 17.34
CA PRO A 55 -5.03 4.33 17.16
C PRO A 55 -4.40 5.28 18.18
N LEU A 56 -4.07 6.50 17.75
CA LEU A 56 -3.49 7.56 18.57
C LEU A 56 -4.52 8.66 18.85
N SER A 57 -5.33 9.01 17.86
CA SER A 57 -6.41 9.97 17.99
C SER A 57 -7.37 9.85 16.81
N PHE A 58 -8.58 10.38 17.00
CA PHE A 58 -9.59 10.54 15.96
C PHE A 58 -9.88 12.01 15.70
N LEU A 59 -10.31 12.32 14.47
CA LEU A 59 -10.77 13.64 14.07
C LEU A 59 -12.04 13.50 13.22
N MET A 60 -13.17 14.10 13.67
CA MET A 60 -14.46 13.98 13.00
C MET A 60 -15.46 15.05 13.43
N GLU A 61 -16.55 15.21 12.66
CA GLU A 61 -17.71 15.96 13.10
C GLU A 61 -18.47 15.20 14.21
N ARG A 62 -19.12 15.91 15.13
CA ARG A 62 -19.85 15.33 16.26
C ARG A 62 -20.90 14.27 15.87
N PRO A 63 -21.70 14.44 14.80
CA PRO A 63 -22.69 13.42 14.41
C PRO A 63 -22.09 12.04 14.06
N HIS A 64 -20.81 11.97 13.69
CA HIS A 64 -20.15 10.70 13.39
C HIS A 64 -19.85 9.88 14.66
N ILE A 65 -19.74 10.53 15.82
CA ILE A 65 -19.36 9.86 17.09
C ILE A 65 -20.41 8.81 17.47
N GLU A 66 -21.69 9.18 17.43
CA GLU A 66 -22.80 8.27 17.72
C GLU A 66 -23.32 7.54 16.46
N GLY A 67 -22.88 7.98 15.27
CA GLY A 67 -23.27 7.47 13.98
C GLY A 67 -22.25 6.48 13.40
N SER A 68 -21.68 6.84 12.26
CA SER A 68 -20.82 5.95 11.45
C SER A 68 -19.55 5.50 12.16
N ALA A 69 -19.02 6.25 13.14
CA ALA A 69 -17.81 5.92 13.87
C ALA A 69 -18.06 5.13 15.15
N ALA A 70 -19.30 5.00 15.62
CA ALA A 70 -19.61 4.40 16.93
C ALA A 70 -18.96 3.02 17.13
N ALA A 71 -19.00 2.15 16.11
CA ALA A 71 -18.45 0.81 16.19
C ALA A 71 -16.92 0.80 16.33
N VAL A 72 -16.20 1.68 15.63
CA VAL A 72 -14.72 1.75 15.75
C VAL A 72 -14.30 2.45 17.04
N LEU A 73 -15.06 3.45 17.51
CA LEU A 73 -14.79 4.12 18.79
C LEU A 73 -15.02 3.19 19.98
N ALA A 74 -16.01 2.31 19.93
CA ALA A 74 -16.25 1.32 20.96
C ALA A 74 -15.05 0.35 21.16
N ARG A 75 -14.24 0.14 20.12
CA ARG A 75 -13.00 -0.66 20.18
C ARG A 75 -11.82 0.12 20.78
N CYS A 76 -11.94 1.44 20.89
CA CYS A 76 -10.83 2.35 21.27
C CYS A 76 -11.28 3.35 22.35
N PRO A 77 -11.79 2.90 23.52
CA PRO A 77 -12.47 3.76 24.49
C PRO A 77 -11.57 4.86 25.10
N ASP A 78 -10.26 4.61 25.17
CA ASP A 78 -9.29 5.54 25.77
C ASP A 78 -8.65 6.48 24.74
N THR A 79 -8.95 6.32 23.45
CA THR A 79 -8.35 7.13 22.39
C THR A 79 -9.06 8.47 22.29
N PRO A 80 -8.33 9.63 22.28
CA PRO A 80 -8.94 10.94 22.18
C PRO A 80 -9.65 11.14 20.84
N VAL A 81 -10.84 11.76 20.90
CA VAL A 81 -11.68 12.10 19.76
C VAL A 81 -11.80 13.61 19.67
N TYR A 82 -11.06 14.21 18.73
CA TYR A 82 -11.15 15.64 18.45
C TYR A 82 -12.35 15.90 17.55
N THR A 83 -13.18 16.89 17.91
CA THR A 83 -14.39 17.21 17.16
C THR A 83 -14.56 18.72 17.01
N ALA A 84 -15.11 19.12 15.87
CA ALA A 84 -15.50 20.49 15.57
C ALA A 84 -16.57 20.48 14.45
N PRO A 85 -17.24 21.62 14.18
CA PRO A 85 -18.09 21.80 13.01
C PRO A 85 -17.33 21.58 11.70
N ARG A 86 -18.05 21.15 10.66
CA ARG A 86 -17.48 20.82 9.33
C ARG A 86 -16.57 21.90 8.76
N GLU A 87 -16.98 23.17 8.86
CA GLU A 87 -16.23 24.32 8.34
C GLU A 87 -14.87 24.46 9.05
N THR A 88 -14.88 24.28 10.38
CA THR A 88 -13.66 24.30 11.20
C THR A 88 -12.73 23.16 10.82
N LEU A 89 -13.25 21.95 10.65
CA LEU A 89 -12.45 20.80 10.20
C LEU A 89 -11.90 20.98 8.80
N GLN A 90 -12.66 21.57 7.88
CA GLN A 90 -12.21 21.88 6.54
C GLN A 90 -11.09 22.93 6.54
N THR A 91 -11.22 23.96 7.38
CA THR A 91 -10.15 24.96 7.58
C THR A 91 -8.89 24.30 8.15
N LEU A 92 -9.06 23.43 9.13
CA LEU A 92 -7.96 22.72 9.78
C LEU A 92 -7.19 21.82 8.82
N THR A 93 -7.89 21.00 8.04
CA THR A 93 -7.29 19.98 7.17
C THR A 93 -6.94 20.50 5.77
N GLY A 94 -7.50 21.62 5.35
CA GLY A 94 -7.37 22.18 4.01
C GLY A 94 -8.28 21.51 2.95
N TYR A 95 -9.15 20.57 3.35
CA TYR A 95 -10.10 19.87 2.46
C TYR A 95 -11.33 19.37 3.24
N ALA A 96 -12.41 19.12 2.53
CA ALA A 96 -13.64 18.55 3.13
C ALA A 96 -13.42 17.07 3.49
N LEU A 97 -13.80 16.68 4.70
CA LEU A 97 -13.78 15.27 5.16
C LEU A 97 -14.94 14.50 4.53
N THR A 98 -14.81 14.12 3.26
CA THR A 98 -15.89 13.46 2.50
C THR A 98 -16.29 12.09 3.04
N ARG A 99 -15.41 11.43 3.80
CA ARG A 99 -15.67 10.14 4.45
C ARG A 99 -15.84 10.26 5.97
N GLY A 100 -15.93 11.47 6.46
CA GLY A 100 -16.37 11.87 7.79
C GLY A 100 -15.42 11.65 8.95
N VAL A 101 -14.51 10.70 8.87
CA VAL A 101 -13.65 10.29 10.01
C VAL A 101 -12.21 10.11 9.59
N LEU A 102 -11.29 10.75 10.30
CA LEU A 102 -9.85 10.47 10.23
C LEU A 102 -9.40 9.83 11.55
N CYS A 103 -8.41 8.94 11.44
CA CYS A 103 -7.71 8.38 12.59
C CYS A 103 -6.20 8.43 12.34
N ALA A 104 -5.47 9.07 13.24
CA ALA A 104 -4.02 8.96 13.30
C ALA A 104 -3.67 7.65 14.01
N MET A 105 -2.85 6.82 13.37
CA MET A 105 -2.50 5.50 13.87
C MET A 105 -1.00 5.29 13.85
N ARG A 106 -0.48 4.51 14.80
CA ARG A 106 0.92 4.08 14.82
C ARG A 106 1.19 3.19 13.62
N ARG A 107 2.31 3.42 12.93
CA ARG A 107 2.75 2.52 11.86
C ARG A 107 3.05 1.13 12.42
N PRO A 108 2.60 0.05 11.76
CA PRO A 108 2.96 -1.29 12.17
C PRO A 108 4.47 -1.52 11.96
N LYS A 109 5.03 -2.47 12.71
CA LYS A 109 6.40 -2.94 12.47
C LYS A 109 6.50 -3.48 11.04
N GLN A 110 7.54 -3.08 10.33
CA GLN A 110 7.79 -3.58 8.97
C GLN A 110 8.30 -5.02 9.02
N HIS A 111 7.81 -5.82 8.10
CA HIS A 111 8.33 -7.16 7.83
C HIS A 111 9.64 -7.07 7.06
N THR A 112 10.47 -8.08 7.21
CA THR A 112 11.61 -8.32 6.32
C THR A 112 11.15 -9.12 5.08
N VAL A 113 11.92 -9.03 4.00
CA VAL A 113 11.63 -9.82 2.78
C VAL A 113 11.71 -11.31 3.07
N GLU A 114 12.67 -11.73 3.90
CA GLU A 114 12.87 -13.13 4.29
C GLU A 114 11.66 -13.67 5.06
N GLU A 115 11.16 -12.93 6.06
CA GLU A 115 9.98 -13.32 6.82
C GLU A 115 8.79 -13.56 5.89
N LEU A 116 8.54 -12.65 4.94
CA LEU A 116 7.40 -12.76 4.02
C LEU A 116 7.56 -13.86 2.98
N CYS A 117 8.77 -14.04 2.46
CA CYS A 117 9.05 -14.97 1.37
C CYS A 117 9.30 -16.41 1.82
N GLN A 118 9.34 -16.67 3.12
CA GLN A 118 9.58 -18.02 3.64
C GLN A 118 8.50 -19.01 3.15
N THR A 119 7.25 -18.63 3.24
CA THR A 119 6.10 -19.47 2.85
C THR A 119 5.36 -18.96 1.61
N ALA A 120 5.67 -17.76 1.13
CA ALA A 120 5.02 -17.16 -0.01
C ALA A 120 5.33 -17.94 -1.31
N ARG A 121 4.30 -18.12 -2.14
CA ARG A 121 4.38 -18.75 -3.46
C ARG A 121 4.18 -17.72 -4.59
N ARG A 122 3.39 -16.69 -4.36
CA ARG A 122 3.06 -15.64 -5.34
C ARG A 122 3.28 -14.27 -4.71
N VAL A 123 4.27 -13.54 -5.20
CA VAL A 123 4.56 -12.18 -4.71
C VAL A 123 4.53 -11.16 -5.85
N ALA A 124 3.99 -9.99 -5.56
CA ALA A 124 4.07 -8.85 -6.47
C ALA A 124 5.33 -8.04 -6.14
N VAL A 125 6.13 -7.71 -7.14
CA VAL A 125 7.30 -6.83 -7.01
C VAL A 125 7.04 -5.55 -7.78
N LEU A 126 7.09 -4.42 -7.10
CA LEU A 126 6.80 -3.12 -7.68
C LEU A 126 8.09 -2.31 -7.86
N GLU A 127 8.39 -1.94 -9.11
CA GLU A 127 9.55 -1.11 -9.44
C GLU A 127 9.13 0.32 -9.73
N GLY A 128 9.58 1.27 -8.91
CA GLY A 128 9.45 2.69 -9.18
C GLY A 128 8.02 3.24 -9.21
N ILE A 129 7.03 2.53 -8.68
CA ILE A 129 5.64 3.01 -8.66
C ILE A 129 5.53 4.17 -7.66
N VAL A 130 5.53 5.40 -8.17
CA VAL A 130 5.49 6.62 -7.36
C VAL A 130 4.07 7.16 -7.14
N ASP A 131 3.12 6.86 -8.03
CA ASP A 131 1.72 7.25 -7.85
C ASP A 131 1.07 6.41 -6.76
N SER A 132 0.68 7.09 -5.71
CA SER A 132 -0.01 6.50 -4.57
C SER A 132 -1.39 5.90 -4.91
N THR A 133 -2.03 6.35 -6.00
CA THR A 133 -3.28 5.77 -6.51
C THR A 133 -3.02 4.38 -7.05
N ASN A 134 -1.97 4.22 -7.85
CA ASN A 134 -1.57 2.92 -8.39
C ASN A 134 -1.15 1.96 -7.27
N ILE A 135 -0.33 2.42 -6.32
CA ILE A 135 0.02 1.61 -5.13
C ILE A 135 -1.24 1.10 -4.44
N GLY A 136 -2.19 1.99 -4.11
CA GLY A 136 -3.42 1.60 -3.45
C GLY A 136 -4.28 0.61 -4.25
N ALA A 137 -4.39 0.80 -5.57
CA ALA A 137 -5.15 -0.09 -6.45
C ALA A 137 -4.48 -1.46 -6.61
N ILE A 138 -3.14 -1.51 -6.71
CA ILE A 138 -2.37 -2.76 -6.77
C ILE A 138 -2.53 -3.56 -5.47
N PHE A 139 -2.43 -2.92 -4.30
CA PHE A 139 -2.68 -3.59 -3.02
C PHE A 139 -4.10 -4.16 -2.93
N ARG A 140 -5.09 -3.45 -3.48
CA ARG A 140 -6.47 -3.94 -3.53
C ARG A 140 -6.60 -5.17 -4.42
N SER A 141 -5.98 -5.17 -5.59
CA SER A 141 -5.93 -6.32 -6.49
C SER A 141 -5.16 -7.49 -5.87
N ALA A 142 -4.02 -7.23 -5.24
CA ALA A 142 -3.21 -8.25 -4.57
C ALA A 142 -4.00 -8.97 -3.46
N ALA A 143 -4.71 -8.21 -2.61
CA ALA A 143 -5.57 -8.79 -1.58
C ALA A 143 -6.70 -9.63 -2.17
N ALA A 144 -7.40 -9.09 -3.19
CA ALA A 144 -8.55 -9.74 -3.78
C ALA A 144 -8.19 -11.02 -4.56
N LEU A 145 -6.98 -11.09 -5.10
CA LEU A 145 -6.52 -12.15 -6.02
C LEU A 145 -5.48 -13.09 -5.39
N GLY A 146 -5.27 -13.00 -4.07
CA GLY A 146 -4.50 -13.97 -3.31
C GLY A 146 -3.00 -13.89 -3.49
N MET A 147 -2.43 -12.68 -3.68
CA MET A 147 -0.98 -12.51 -3.57
C MET A 147 -0.56 -12.61 -2.11
N ASP A 148 0.48 -13.40 -1.86
CA ASP A 148 0.99 -13.65 -0.49
C ASP A 148 1.70 -12.44 0.10
N ALA A 149 2.36 -11.65 -0.74
CA ALA A 149 3.04 -10.42 -0.33
C ALA A 149 3.22 -9.41 -1.48
N VAL A 150 3.46 -8.15 -1.12
CA VAL A 150 3.91 -7.10 -2.05
C VAL A 150 5.30 -6.62 -1.64
N LEU A 151 6.24 -6.68 -2.56
CA LEU A 151 7.61 -6.24 -2.37
C LEU A 151 7.86 -4.96 -3.18
N LEU A 152 8.49 -3.98 -2.57
CA LEU A 152 8.64 -2.63 -3.12
C LEU A 152 10.11 -2.31 -3.36
N SER A 153 10.46 -1.84 -4.56
CA SER A 153 11.76 -1.22 -4.77
C SER A 153 11.91 0.04 -3.90
N PRO A 154 13.13 0.49 -3.60
CA PRO A 154 13.34 1.67 -2.74
C PRO A 154 12.67 2.96 -3.24
N SER A 155 12.51 3.10 -4.57
CA SER A 155 11.92 4.27 -5.22
C SER A 155 10.38 4.32 -5.20
N CYS A 156 9.71 3.23 -4.78
CA CYS A 156 8.25 3.21 -4.70
C CYS A 156 7.70 4.17 -3.64
N CYS A 157 6.51 4.71 -3.92
CA CYS A 157 5.70 5.43 -2.94
C CYS A 157 5.48 4.57 -1.68
N ASP A 158 5.26 5.24 -0.56
CA ASP A 158 4.93 4.58 0.71
C ASP A 158 3.48 4.06 0.68
N PRO A 159 3.23 2.75 0.88
CA PRO A 159 1.89 2.20 0.92
C PRO A 159 1.01 2.74 2.04
N LEU A 160 1.63 3.27 3.11
CA LEU A 160 0.92 3.88 4.23
C LEU A 160 0.76 5.40 4.08
N CYS A 161 1.08 5.99 2.92
CA CYS A 161 0.66 7.36 2.66
C CYS A 161 -0.88 7.41 2.59
N ARG A 162 -1.45 8.52 3.04
CA ARG A 162 -2.91 8.66 3.21
C ARG A 162 -3.69 8.27 1.96
N ARG A 163 -3.22 8.69 0.77
CA ARG A 163 -3.91 8.41 -0.48
C ARG A 163 -3.92 6.93 -0.83
N ALA A 164 -2.80 6.21 -0.66
CA ALA A 164 -2.73 4.78 -0.92
C ALA A 164 -3.61 3.98 0.06
N VAL A 165 -3.58 4.31 1.35
CA VAL A 165 -4.47 3.73 2.38
C VAL A 165 -5.94 3.90 1.99
N ARG A 166 -6.32 5.11 1.53
CA ARG A 166 -7.69 5.42 1.10
C ARG A 166 -8.10 4.65 -0.15
N VAL A 167 -7.25 4.61 -1.18
CA VAL A 167 -7.54 3.94 -2.47
C VAL A 167 -7.59 2.43 -2.30
N SER A 168 -6.70 1.87 -1.51
CA SER A 168 -6.70 0.44 -1.20
C SER A 168 -7.94 -0.01 -0.39
N MET A 169 -8.73 0.93 0.15
CA MET A 169 -9.83 0.63 1.08
C MET A 169 -9.38 -0.17 2.31
N GLY A 170 -8.12 0.01 2.73
CA GLY A 170 -7.51 -0.67 3.85
C GLY A 170 -6.87 -2.02 3.54
N THR A 171 -6.93 -2.52 2.28
CA THR A 171 -6.29 -3.81 1.94
C THR A 171 -4.76 -3.79 2.08
N VAL A 172 -4.15 -2.61 2.14
CA VAL A 172 -2.73 -2.44 2.49
C VAL A 172 -2.37 -3.05 3.86
N PHE A 173 -3.35 -3.24 4.73
CA PHE A 173 -3.20 -3.92 6.03
C PHE A 173 -3.48 -5.41 5.97
N GLN A 174 -4.05 -5.92 4.87
CA GLN A 174 -4.42 -7.32 4.70
C GLN A 174 -3.35 -8.11 3.93
N VAL A 175 -2.58 -7.45 3.06
CA VAL A 175 -1.47 -8.07 2.35
C VAL A 175 -0.16 -7.56 2.95
N PRO A 176 0.67 -8.44 3.51
CA PRO A 176 1.95 -8.04 4.08
C PRO A 176 2.89 -7.53 2.98
N TRP A 177 3.77 -6.59 3.35
CA TRP A 177 4.69 -5.99 2.40
C TRP A 177 6.03 -5.64 3.03
N ALA A 178 7.06 -5.59 2.21
CA ALA A 178 8.41 -5.19 2.60
C ALA A 178 9.11 -4.39 1.49
N ARG A 179 10.20 -3.71 1.83
CA ARG A 179 11.08 -3.08 0.84
C ARG A 179 12.25 -4.00 0.49
N LEU A 180 12.56 -4.06 -0.81
CA LEU A 180 13.69 -4.84 -1.36
C LEU A 180 15.05 -4.14 -1.17
N GLY A 181 15.09 -3.08 -0.40
CA GLY A 181 16.27 -2.30 -0.06
C GLY A 181 15.87 -0.92 0.44
N GLU A 182 16.84 -0.20 1.01
CA GLU A 182 16.66 1.18 1.50
C GLU A 182 17.19 2.21 0.48
N LYS A 183 18.19 1.83 -0.31
CA LYS A 183 18.85 2.69 -1.30
C LYS A 183 18.52 2.22 -2.72
N ASN A 184 18.35 3.18 -3.64
CA ASN A 184 18.09 2.88 -5.05
C ASN A 184 19.20 2.03 -5.70
N THR A 185 20.42 2.09 -5.18
CA THR A 185 21.55 1.27 -5.66
C THR A 185 21.40 -0.22 -5.35
N GLU A 186 20.50 -0.59 -4.46
CA GLU A 186 20.24 -2.00 -4.09
C GLU A 186 19.27 -2.69 -5.05
N TRP A 187 18.62 -1.92 -5.91
CA TRP A 187 17.72 -2.41 -6.94
C TRP A 187 18.27 -2.10 -8.35
N PRO A 188 18.17 -3.01 -9.35
CA PRO A 188 17.55 -4.35 -9.23
C PRO A 188 18.50 -5.46 -8.76
N ALA A 189 19.82 -5.27 -8.83
CA ALA A 189 20.79 -6.36 -8.68
C ALA A 189 20.63 -7.12 -7.35
N ALA A 190 20.82 -6.44 -6.21
CA ALA A 190 20.76 -7.10 -4.90
C ALA A 190 19.33 -7.60 -4.59
N GLY A 191 18.29 -6.86 -5.01
CA GLY A 191 16.90 -7.26 -4.82
C GLY A 191 16.55 -8.55 -5.58
N MET A 192 16.95 -8.66 -6.86
CA MET A 192 16.74 -9.86 -7.67
C MET A 192 17.52 -11.06 -7.16
N ASP A 193 18.81 -10.87 -6.82
CA ASP A 193 19.62 -11.94 -6.23
C ASP A 193 19.00 -12.48 -4.93
N ARG A 194 18.37 -11.60 -4.14
CA ARG A 194 17.66 -11.96 -2.91
C ARG A 194 16.43 -12.83 -3.20
N LEU A 195 15.62 -12.47 -4.21
CA LEU A 195 14.46 -13.25 -4.63
C LEU A 195 14.85 -14.65 -5.14
N HIS A 196 15.89 -14.73 -5.99
CA HIS A 196 16.40 -16.00 -6.49
C HIS A 196 16.92 -16.90 -5.34
N LYS A 197 17.64 -16.34 -4.36
CA LYS A 197 18.08 -17.09 -3.16
C LYS A 197 16.92 -17.62 -2.32
N LEU A 198 15.77 -16.93 -2.34
CA LEU A 198 14.54 -17.36 -1.66
C LEU A 198 13.71 -18.35 -2.50
N GLY A 199 14.23 -18.75 -3.66
CA GLY A 199 13.66 -19.78 -4.55
C GLY A 199 12.61 -19.26 -5.53
N PHE A 200 12.45 -17.95 -5.69
CA PHE A 200 11.51 -17.40 -6.66
C PHE A 200 12.08 -17.41 -8.07
N LYS A 201 11.27 -17.81 -9.02
CA LYS A 201 11.37 -17.39 -10.42
C LYS A 201 10.77 -16.00 -10.57
N THR A 202 11.35 -15.19 -11.45
CA THR A 202 10.97 -13.78 -11.62
C THR A 202 10.40 -13.56 -13.02
N ALA A 203 9.21 -12.93 -13.09
CA ALA A 203 8.48 -12.66 -14.33
C ALA A 203 8.31 -11.14 -14.51
N ALA A 204 9.08 -10.55 -15.42
CA ALA A 204 9.00 -9.14 -15.78
C ALA A 204 7.77 -8.89 -16.66
N MET A 205 6.80 -8.11 -16.20
CA MET A 205 5.65 -7.67 -17.01
C MET A 205 6.13 -6.55 -17.95
N ALA A 206 6.52 -6.92 -19.18
CA ALA A 206 7.08 -5.99 -20.14
C ALA A 206 6.80 -6.45 -21.59
N LEU A 207 6.81 -5.48 -22.52
CA LEU A 207 6.79 -5.76 -23.96
C LEU A 207 8.21 -6.01 -24.44
N ASP A 208 8.46 -7.19 -24.97
CA ASP A 208 9.71 -7.59 -25.62
C ASP A 208 9.37 -8.63 -26.67
N ASP A 209 10.13 -8.68 -27.76
CA ASP A 209 9.91 -9.63 -28.86
C ASP A 209 10.01 -11.11 -28.42
N ARG A 210 10.68 -11.35 -27.29
CA ARG A 210 10.85 -12.68 -26.70
C ARG A 210 9.88 -12.94 -25.55
N ALA A 211 8.95 -12.01 -25.29
CA ALA A 211 8.00 -12.17 -24.20
C ALA A 211 7.05 -13.34 -24.44
N VAL A 212 6.86 -14.16 -23.42
CA VAL A 212 5.81 -15.19 -23.42
C VAL A 212 4.47 -14.57 -23.00
N SER A 213 3.37 -15.20 -23.42
CA SER A 213 2.04 -14.79 -22.96
C SER A 213 1.88 -15.01 -21.46
N VAL A 214 1.14 -14.12 -20.78
CA VAL A 214 0.73 -14.31 -19.39
C VAL A 214 -0.06 -15.62 -19.17
N GLU A 215 -0.58 -16.20 -20.25
CA GLU A 215 -1.31 -17.49 -20.27
C GLU A 215 -0.39 -18.71 -20.36
N ASP A 216 0.93 -18.52 -20.52
CA ASP A 216 1.87 -19.63 -20.68
C ASP A 216 1.80 -20.56 -19.44
N PRO A 217 1.53 -21.86 -19.65
CA PRO A 217 1.43 -22.83 -18.56
C PRO A 217 2.70 -22.97 -17.72
N ALA A 218 3.87 -22.68 -18.28
CA ALA A 218 5.15 -22.73 -17.55
C ALA A 218 5.15 -21.76 -16.36
N LEU A 219 4.56 -20.57 -16.52
CA LEU A 219 4.45 -19.59 -15.44
C LEU A 219 3.58 -20.07 -14.28
N GLN A 220 2.49 -20.77 -14.59
CA GLN A 220 1.58 -21.32 -13.56
C GLN A 220 2.21 -22.52 -12.85
N ALA A 221 3.05 -23.28 -13.55
CA ALA A 221 3.73 -24.45 -13.00
C ALA A 221 4.85 -24.11 -12.02
N GLU A 222 5.33 -22.85 -12.02
CA GLU A 222 6.37 -22.42 -11.07
C GLU A 222 5.85 -22.49 -9.61
N ASP A 223 6.60 -23.14 -8.76
CA ASP A 223 6.25 -23.25 -7.33
C ASP A 223 6.23 -21.88 -6.65
N LYS A 224 7.28 -21.07 -6.88
CA LYS A 224 7.40 -19.70 -6.38
C LYS A 224 7.62 -18.73 -7.54
N LEU A 225 6.69 -17.77 -7.72
CA LEU A 225 6.75 -16.78 -8.79
C LEU A 225 6.65 -15.35 -8.23
N ALA A 226 7.62 -14.51 -8.58
CA ALA A 226 7.62 -13.08 -8.32
C ALA A 226 7.23 -12.32 -9.60
N ILE A 227 6.08 -11.65 -9.57
CA ILE A 227 5.52 -10.89 -10.69
C ILE A 227 6.02 -9.46 -10.58
N VAL A 228 6.89 -9.04 -11.49
CA VAL A 228 7.57 -7.74 -11.45
C VAL A 228 6.84 -6.75 -12.35
N LEU A 229 6.40 -5.63 -11.77
CA LEU A 229 5.61 -4.58 -12.41
C LEU A 229 6.36 -3.25 -12.36
N GLY A 230 6.46 -2.56 -13.49
CA GLY A 230 7.15 -1.28 -13.63
C GLY A 230 6.23 -0.07 -13.60
N THR A 231 6.80 1.11 -13.87
CA THR A 231 6.09 2.38 -13.91
C THR A 231 5.13 2.48 -15.10
N GLU A 232 4.21 3.44 -15.04
CA GLU A 232 3.46 3.88 -16.21
C GLU A 232 4.39 4.70 -17.14
N GLY A 233 4.32 4.43 -18.43
CA GLY A 233 5.14 5.07 -19.45
C GLY A 233 6.45 4.35 -19.71
N ASP A 234 7.43 4.43 -18.82
CA ASP A 234 8.75 3.83 -19.03
C ASP A 234 8.79 2.32 -18.77
N GLY A 235 7.79 1.76 -18.06
CA GLY A 235 7.73 0.34 -17.73
C GLY A 235 8.81 -0.07 -16.73
N LEU A 236 9.38 -1.26 -16.94
CA LEU A 236 10.51 -1.81 -16.18
C LEU A 236 11.83 -1.35 -16.81
N ALA A 237 12.82 -1.09 -15.97
CA ALA A 237 14.16 -0.79 -16.45
C ALA A 237 14.77 -1.99 -17.21
N ALA A 238 15.51 -1.72 -18.29
CA ALA A 238 16.11 -2.77 -19.13
C ALA A 238 17.01 -3.73 -18.33
N ASN A 239 17.73 -3.23 -17.33
CA ASN A 239 18.57 -4.03 -16.45
C ASN A 239 17.75 -4.89 -15.47
N THR A 240 16.51 -4.52 -15.16
CA THR A 240 15.58 -5.33 -14.40
C THR A 240 15.04 -6.48 -15.26
N ILE A 241 14.57 -6.18 -16.47
CA ILE A 241 14.10 -7.18 -17.44
C ILE A 241 15.18 -8.23 -17.70
N ALA A 242 16.43 -7.79 -17.96
CA ALA A 242 17.55 -8.66 -18.26
C ALA A 242 17.94 -9.62 -17.10
N ARG A 243 17.50 -9.35 -15.87
CA ARG A 243 17.73 -10.18 -14.69
C ARG A 243 16.58 -11.11 -14.34
N CYS A 244 15.42 -10.93 -14.97
CA CYS A 244 14.28 -11.81 -14.75
C CYS A 244 14.43 -13.12 -15.51
N ASP A 245 13.84 -14.20 -14.96
CA ASP A 245 13.80 -15.53 -15.61
C ASP A 245 12.86 -15.52 -16.81
N TYR A 246 11.78 -14.74 -16.74
CA TYR A 246 10.77 -14.60 -17.79
C TYR A 246 10.52 -13.13 -18.11
N THR A 247 10.31 -12.83 -19.38
CA THR A 247 9.61 -11.62 -19.82
C THR A 247 8.22 -12.01 -20.24
N VAL A 248 7.20 -11.35 -19.72
CA VAL A 248 5.79 -11.75 -19.84
C VAL A 248 4.96 -10.59 -20.34
N MET A 249 4.15 -10.85 -21.37
CA MET A 249 3.22 -9.88 -21.94
C MET A 249 1.77 -10.29 -21.73
N ILE A 250 0.90 -9.32 -21.55
CA ILE A 250 -0.54 -9.48 -21.69
C ILE A 250 -0.86 -9.24 -23.17
N PRO A 251 -1.42 -10.23 -23.93
CA PRO A 251 -1.77 -10.02 -25.32
C PRO A 251 -2.80 -8.89 -25.48
N MET A 252 -2.44 -7.87 -26.26
CA MET A 252 -3.29 -6.69 -26.50
C MET A 252 -3.94 -6.73 -27.87
N GLN A 253 -4.99 -5.96 -28.07
CA GLN A 253 -5.72 -5.81 -29.32
C GLN A 253 -5.66 -4.35 -29.81
N HIS A 254 -5.99 -4.11 -31.06
CA HIS A 254 -6.13 -2.77 -31.65
C HIS A 254 -4.88 -1.86 -31.59
N GLY A 255 -3.68 -2.45 -31.51
CA GLY A 255 -2.44 -1.68 -31.44
C GLY A 255 -2.24 -0.93 -30.10
N VAL A 256 -2.92 -1.35 -29.05
CA VAL A 256 -2.68 -0.85 -27.69
C VAL A 256 -1.43 -1.55 -27.15
N ASP A 257 -0.44 -0.77 -26.70
CA ASP A 257 0.85 -1.29 -26.23
C ASP A 257 0.82 -1.70 -24.77
N SER A 258 0.04 -1.00 -23.91
CA SER A 258 0.03 -1.26 -22.47
C SER A 258 -1.29 -0.91 -21.79
N LEU A 259 -1.48 -1.44 -20.59
CA LEU A 259 -2.51 -1.05 -19.64
C LEU A 259 -1.90 -0.20 -18.52
N ASN A 260 -2.73 0.64 -17.87
CA ASN A 260 -2.38 1.20 -16.59
C ASN A 260 -1.86 0.09 -15.65
N VAL A 261 -0.79 0.36 -14.89
CA VAL A 261 -0.09 -0.67 -14.10
C VAL A 261 -1.01 -1.37 -13.08
N ALA A 262 -2.00 -0.66 -12.52
CA ALA A 262 -2.96 -1.28 -11.61
C ALA A 262 -3.92 -2.23 -12.34
N ALA A 263 -4.30 -1.93 -13.59
CA ALA A 263 -5.09 -2.83 -14.42
C ALA A 263 -4.25 -4.05 -14.85
N ALA A 264 -3.02 -3.83 -15.32
CA ALA A 264 -2.08 -4.89 -15.67
C ALA A 264 -1.83 -5.84 -14.48
N SER A 265 -1.65 -5.29 -13.28
CA SER A 265 -1.47 -6.09 -12.07
C SER A 265 -2.67 -7.00 -11.78
N ALA A 266 -3.90 -6.51 -11.95
CA ALA A 266 -5.09 -7.31 -11.72
C ALA A 266 -5.20 -8.50 -12.69
N VAL A 267 -4.88 -8.28 -13.97
CA VAL A 267 -4.85 -9.35 -14.99
C VAL A 267 -3.77 -10.37 -14.67
N ALA A 268 -2.54 -9.90 -14.39
CA ALA A 268 -1.42 -10.78 -14.06
C ALA A 268 -1.67 -11.59 -12.78
N PHE A 269 -2.19 -10.97 -11.71
CA PHE A 269 -2.49 -11.66 -10.46
C PHE A 269 -3.59 -12.70 -10.62
N TRP A 270 -4.65 -12.38 -11.40
CA TRP A 270 -5.70 -13.34 -11.70
C TRP A 270 -5.16 -14.56 -12.43
N GLN A 271 -4.38 -14.34 -13.49
CA GLN A 271 -3.87 -15.41 -14.35
C GLN A 271 -2.80 -16.26 -13.65
N LEU A 272 -1.92 -15.63 -12.87
CA LEU A 272 -0.74 -16.28 -12.29
C LEU A 272 -0.90 -16.66 -10.80
N ARG A 273 -2.12 -16.55 -10.25
CA ARG A 273 -2.36 -16.95 -8.84
C ARG A 273 -2.02 -18.43 -8.61
N ALA A 274 -1.66 -18.76 -7.38
CA ALA A 274 -1.51 -20.16 -6.99
C ALA A 274 -2.89 -20.84 -6.92
N HIS A 275 -2.98 -22.07 -7.42
CA HIS A 275 -4.15 -22.93 -7.34
C HIS A 275 -3.98 -23.98 -6.26
#